data_9cfa6f80f02e6d53fb1c3488ef802f2b
#
_entry.id   9cfa6f80f02e6d53fb1c3488ef802f2b
#
_cell.length_a   1.000
_cell.length_b   1.000
_cell.length_c   1.000
_cell.angle_alpha   90.00
_cell.angle_beta   90.00
_cell.angle_gamma   90.00
#
_symmetry.space_group_name_H-M   'P 1'
#
loop_
_entity.id
_entity.type
_entity.pdbx_description
1 polymer ?
#
loop_
_entity_poly.entity_id
_entity_poly.type
_entity_poly.pdbx_seq_one_letter_code
_entity_poly.pdbx_strand_id
1 'polypeptide(L)'
;MTSDNQKDAIINAVNTASDAWKSAFNTGDAAGCACQYEDNAVMRADPFGTFTGIEEIQAFWQNLINDGFSDVEYVQPSIEVIDASSAVLKSGWKMNKAHGVIHKELWVIQDDGTAKLREDHFEAQG
;
A
#
# COMPACT_ATOMS: atom_id res chain seq x y z
N MET A 1 12.16 -11.52 -20.26
CA MET A 1 11.34 -12.42 -19.44
C MET A 1 11.85 -12.45 -18.01
N THR A 2 10.97 -12.30 -17.03
CA THR A 2 11.35 -12.29 -15.63
C THR A 2 11.57 -13.73 -15.14
N SER A 3 12.75 -14.02 -14.55
CA SER A 3 13.05 -15.36 -14.03
C SER A 3 12.25 -15.61 -12.74
N ASP A 4 12.10 -16.87 -12.35
CA ASP A 4 11.41 -17.24 -11.11
C ASP A 4 12.07 -16.62 -9.88
N ASN A 5 13.42 -16.56 -9.85
CA ASN A 5 14.16 -15.94 -8.76
C ASN A 5 13.89 -14.44 -8.68
N GLN A 6 13.75 -13.76 -9.83
CA GLN A 6 13.39 -12.34 -9.85
C GLN A 6 11.97 -12.13 -9.38
N LYS A 7 11.04 -12.98 -9.80
CA LYS A 7 9.65 -12.90 -9.32
C LYS A 7 9.56 -13.07 -7.83
N ASP A 8 10.27 -14.06 -7.28
CA ASP A 8 10.28 -14.30 -5.84
C ASP A 8 10.86 -13.12 -5.08
N ALA A 9 11.93 -12.51 -5.58
CA ALA A 9 12.55 -11.34 -4.96
C ALA A 9 11.58 -10.15 -4.97
N ILE A 10 10.86 -9.93 -6.07
CA ILE A 10 9.87 -8.85 -6.17
C ILE A 10 8.72 -9.10 -5.19
N ILE A 11 8.18 -10.30 -5.15
CA ILE A 11 7.08 -10.66 -4.25
C ILE A 11 7.51 -10.48 -2.79
N ASN A 12 8.73 -10.92 -2.44
CA ASN A 12 9.25 -10.76 -1.09
C ASN A 12 9.41 -9.29 -0.71
N ALA A 13 9.91 -8.46 -1.63
CA ALA A 13 10.06 -7.02 -1.39
C ALA A 13 8.70 -6.35 -1.19
N VAL A 14 7.70 -6.72 -1.99
CA VAL A 14 6.33 -6.19 -1.85
C VAL A 14 5.73 -6.62 -0.52
N ASN A 15 5.86 -7.88 -0.15
CA ASN A 15 5.33 -8.37 1.14
C ASN A 15 6.01 -7.68 2.32
N THR A 16 7.32 -7.47 2.28
CA THR A 16 8.05 -6.76 3.33
C THR A 16 7.54 -5.32 3.47
N ALA A 17 7.40 -4.61 2.36
CA ALA A 17 6.92 -3.24 2.36
C ALA A 17 5.45 -3.15 2.80
N SER A 18 4.61 -4.06 2.32
CA SER A 18 3.20 -4.12 2.71
C SER A 18 3.04 -4.41 4.20
N ASP A 19 3.82 -5.33 4.75
CA ASP A 19 3.80 -5.62 6.18
C ASP A 19 4.27 -4.42 7.00
N ALA A 20 5.29 -3.70 6.53
CA ALA A 20 5.78 -2.48 7.18
C ALA A 20 4.69 -1.41 7.19
N TRP A 21 3.96 -1.25 6.09
CA TRP A 21 2.85 -0.31 5.99
C TRP A 21 1.74 -0.65 7.00
N LYS A 22 1.33 -1.92 7.04
CA LYS A 22 0.27 -2.36 7.96
C LYS A 22 0.69 -2.18 9.42
N SER A 23 1.93 -2.50 9.75
CA SER A 23 2.47 -2.31 11.09
C SER A 23 2.49 -0.83 11.48
N ALA A 24 2.93 0.04 10.57
CA ALA A 24 2.96 1.48 10.79
C ALA A 24 1.54 2.02 11.04
N PHE A 25 0.59 1.65 10.21
CA PHE A 25 -0.80 2.08 10.37
C PHE A 25 -1.38 1.61 11.71
N ASN A 26 -1.18 0.34 12.03
CA ASN A 26 -1.75 -0.26 13.23
C ASN A 26 -1.12 0.27 14.52
N THR A 27 0.08 0.82 14.46
CA THR A 27 0.75 1.46 15.61
C THR A 27 0.57 2.98 15.63
N GLY A 28 -0.18 3.53 14.68
CA GLY A 28 -0.44 4.98 14.65
C GLY A 28 0.66 5.81 14.06
N ASP A 29 1.46 5.25 13.16
CA ASP A 29 2.63 5.91 12.55
C ASP A 29 2.33 6.29 11.09
N ALA A 30 1.71 7.45 10.90
CA ALA A 30 1.38 7.95 9.56
C ALA A 30 2.62 8.22 8.72
N ALA A 31 3.71 8.69 9.33
CA ALA A 31 4.97 8.90 8.62
C ALA A 31 5.55 7.57 8.11
N GLY A 32 5.43 6.50 8.90
CA GLY A 32 5.84 5.17 8.48
C GLY A 32 5.01 4.66 7.30
N CYS A 33 3.71 4.94 7.28
CA CYS A 33 2.85 4.63 6.13
C CYS A 33 3.34 5.38 4.88
N ALA A 34 3.58 6.68 5.01
CA ALA A 34 4.00 7.53 3.89
C ALA A 34 5.37 7.11 3.33
N CYS A 35 6.24 6.58 4.18
CA CYS A 35 7.56 6.10 3.74
C CYS A 35 7.49 4.94 2.75
N GLN A 36 6.35 4.28 2.63
CA GLN A 36 6.17 3.18 1.69
C GLN A 36 5.71 3.66 0.30
N TYR A 37 5.58 4.96 0.09
CA TYR A 37 5.16 5.56 -1.17
C TYR A 37 6.33 6.26 -1.85
N GLU A 38 6.32 6.26 -3.19
CA GLU A 38 7.27 7.10 -3.95
C GLU A 38 6.91 8.58 -3.76
N ASP A 39 7.87 9.48 -3.99
CA ASP A 39 7.70 10.91 -3.73
C ASP A 39 6.50 11.52 -4.46
N ASN A 40 6.22 11.04 -5.67
CA ASN A 40 5.12 11.55 -6.51
C ASN A 40 3.97 10.55 -6.62
N ALA A 41 3.84 9.62 -5.68
CA ALA A 41 2.79 8.61 -5.70
C ALA A 41 1.41 9.25 -5.74
N VAL A 42 0.47 8.56 -6.40
CA VAL A 42 -0.93 8.96 -6.46
C VAL A 42 -1.76 7.92 -5.73
N MET A 43 -2.54 8.37 -4.76
CA MET A 43 -3.45 7.51 -4.01
C MET A 43 -4.88 7.94 -4.26
N ARG A 44 -5.69 7.03 -4.78
CA ARG A 44 -7.12 7.22 -4.93
C ARG A 44 -7.84 6.46 -3.84
N ALA A 45 -8.45 7.19 -2.93
CA ALA A 45 -9.18 6.64 -1.79
C ALA A 45 -10.66 6.91 -1.97
N ASP A 46 -11.40 5.98 -2.56
CA ASP A 46 -12.83 6.16 -2.82
C ASP A 46 -13.64 5.88 -1.55
N PRO A 47 -14.61 6.70 -1.21
CA PRO A 47 -15.11 7.88 -1.90
C PRO A 47 -14.48 9.21 -1.44
N PHE A 48 -13.33 9.19 -0.77
CA PHE A 48 -12.77 10.35 -0.10
C PHE A 48 -12.03 11.30 -1.04
N GLY A 49 -11.45 10.80 -2.12
CA GLY A 49 -10.76 11.62 -3.10
C GLY A 49 -9.40 11.08 -3.53
N THR A 50 -8.65 11.92 -4.24
CA THR A 50 -7.32 11.58 -4.75
C THR A 50 -6.28 12.45 -4.05
N PHE A 51 -5.18 11.81 -3.64
CA PHE A 51 -4.09 12.43 -2.89
C PHE A 51 -2.79 12.18 -3.64
N THR A 52 -2.03 13.23 -3.89
CA THR A 52 -0.80 13.17 -4.68
C THR A 52 0.38 13.65 -3.84
N GLY A 53 1.43 12.82 -3.79
CA GLY A 53 2.66 13.13 -3.06
C GLY A 53 2.61 12.73 -1.60
N ILE A 54 3.79 12.63 -1.01
CA ILE A 54 3.99 12.12 0.36
C ILE A 54 3.20 12.93 1.39
N GLU A 55 3.23 14.27 1.29
CA GLU A 55 2.57 15.12 2.29
C GLU A 55 1.05 14.92 2.34
N GLU A 56 0.41 14.87 1.17
CA GLU A 56 -1.04 14.66 1.11
C GLU A 56 -1.42 13.27 1.58
N ILE A 57 -0.64 12.25 1.19
CA ILE A 57 -0.89 10.87 1.57
C ILE A 57 -0.70 10.70 3.07
N GLN A 58 0.35 11.27 3.64
CA GLN A 58 0.59 11.21 5.08
C GLN A 58 -0.53 11.87 5.87
N ALA A 59 -1.00 13.03 5.41
CA ALA A 59 -2.09 13.75 6.07
C ALA A 59 -3.38 12.91 6.07
N PHE A 60 -3.68 12.21 4.97
CA PHE A 60 -4.84 11.33 4.89
C PHE A 60 -4.77 10.21 5.96
N TRP A 61 -3.64 9.51 6.04
CA TRP A 61 -3.48 8.43 7.02
C TRP A 61 -3.47 8.97 8.44
N GLN A 62 -2.87 10.15 8.67
CA GLN A 62 -2.87 10.77 9.99
C GLN A 62 -4.29 11.09 10.46
N ASN A 63 -5.13 11.58 9.57
CA ASN A 63 -6.53 11.87 9.89
C ASN A 63 -7.29 10.60 10.28
N LEU A 64 -7.09 9.48 9.57
CA LEU A 64 -7.72 8.21 9.93
C LEU A 64 -7.23 7.71 11.28
N ILE A 65 -5.94 7.80 11.54
CA ILE A 65 -5.36 7.39 12.82
C ILE A 65 -5.93 8.24 13.94
N ASN A 66 -6.04 9.55 13.75
CA ASN A 66 -6.61 10.47 14.73
C ASN A 66 -8.09 10.15 15.01
N ASP A 67 -8.81 9.63 14.02
CA ASP A 67 -10.21 9.25 14.15
C ASP A 67 -10.38 7.86 14.77
N GLY A 68 -9.29 7.17 15.12
CA GLY A 68 -9.31 5.90 15.82
C GLY A 68 -9.34 4.66 14.92
N PHE A 69 -9.03 4.80 13.64
CA PHE A 69 -8.92 3.64 12.75
C PHE A 69 -7.60 2.90 13.00
N SER A 70 -7.67 1.58 13.08
CA SER A 70 -6.51 0.71 13.28
C SER A 70 -6.89 -0.74 12.95
N ASP A 71 -5.97 -1.67 13.24
CA ASP A 71 -6.22 -3.12 13.09
C ASP A 71 -6.51 -3.53 11.66
N VAL A 72 -5.80 -2.91 10.71
CA VAL A 72 -5.96 -3.25 9.29
C VAL A 72 -5.41 -4.65 9.02
N GLU A 73 -6.19 -5.43 8.27
CA GLU A 73 -5.81 -6.74 7.76
C GLU A 73 -6.17 -6.81 6.29
N TYR A 74 -5.36 -7.50 5.51
CA TYR A 74 -5.68 -7.80 4.11
C TYR A 74 -6.38 -9.15 4.05
N VAL A 75 -7.38 -9.25 3.17
CA VAL A 75 -8.22 -10.45 3.03
C VAL A 75 -7.96 -11.03 1.64
N GLN A 76 -7.32 -12.20 1.60
CA GLN A 76 -7.00 -12.92 0.37
C GLN A 76 -6.18 -12.07 -0.62
N PRO A 77 -5.04 -11.52 -0.20
CA PRO A 77 -4.22 -10.71 -1.10
C PRO A 77 -3.64 -11.55 -2.25
N SER A 78 -3.56 -10.94 -3.43
CA SER A 78 -2.90 -11.54 -4.58
C SER A 78 -1.89 -10.55 -5.15
N ILE A 79 -0.73 -11.07 -5.57
CA ILE A 79 0.34 -10.27 -6.14
C ILE A 79 0.66 -10.79 -7.52
N GLU A 80 0.61 -9.90 -8.52
CA GLU A 80 0.96 -10.23 -9.90
C GLU A 80 2.20 -9.43 -10.29
N VAL A 81 3.27 -10.12 -10.64
CA VAL A 81 4.50 -9.49 -11.12
C VAL A 81 4.26 -9.02 -12.56
N ILE A 82 4.46 -7.72 -12.80
CA ILE A 82 4.22 -7.10 -14.10
C ILE A 82 5.47 -7.17 -14.98
N ASP A 83 6.62 -6.81 -14.41
CA ASP A 83 7.91 -6.83 -15.10
C ASP A 83 9.04 -7.03 -14.08
N ALA A 84 10.28 -6.80 -14.51
CA ALA A 84 11.47 -7.05 -13.68
C ALA A 84 11.57 -6.15 -12.44
N SER A 85 10.72 -5.10 -12.35
CA SER A 85 10.82 -4.13 -11.26
C SER A 85 9.48 -3.69 -10.69
N SER A 86 8.37 -4.33 -11.06
CA SER A 86 7.06 -3.92 -10.56
C SER A 86 6.09 -5.08 -10.39
N ALA A 87 5.12 -4.87 -9.49
CA ALA A 87 4.05 -5.83 -9.23
C ALA A 87 2.80 -5.10 -8.79
N VAL A 88 1.64 -5.71 -9.03
CA VAL A 88 0.34 -5.19 -8.59
C VAL A 88 -0.21 -6.12 -7.50
N LEU A 89 -0.60 -5.53 -6.39
CA LEU A 89 -1.29 -6.23 -5.31
C LEU A 89 -2.77 -5.84 -5.33
N LYS A 90 -3.64 -6.84 -5.26
CA LYS A 90 -5.08 -6.67 -5.08
C LYS A 90 -5.52 -7.48 -3.89
N SER A 91 -6.49 -6.96 -3.13
CA SER A 91 -6.92 -7.61 -1.88
C SER A 91 -8.24 -7.04 -1.43
N GLY A 92 -8.95 -7.77 -0.59
CA GLY A 92 -9.90 -7.15 0.32
C GLY A 92 -9.13 -6.59 1.51
N TRP A 93 -9.73 -5.68 2.26
CA TRP A 93 -9.16 -5.19 3.51
C TRP A 93 -10.26 -4.96 4.54
N LYS A 94 -9.89 -5.07 5.79
CA LYS A 94 -10.77 -4.74 6.91
C LYS A 94 -9.97 -4.14 8.05
N MET A 95 -10.62 -3.34 8.84
CA MET A 95 -10.06 -2.75 10.05
C MET A 95 -11.15 -2.63 11.12
N ASN A 96 -10.84 -2.01 12.24
CA ASN A 96 -11.78 -1.94 13.37
C ASN A 96 -13.11 -1.23 13.03
N LYS A 97 -13.10 -0.26 12.11
CA LYS A 97 -14.28 0.57 11.82
C LYS A 97 -14.71 0.57 10.36
N ALA A 98 -14.01 -0.15 9.49
CA ALA A 98 -14.27 -0.10 8.05
C ALA A 98 -13.79 -1.35 7.36
N HIS A 99 -14.26 -1.55 6.15
CA HIS A 99 -13.78 -2.61 5.26
C HIS A 99 -13.93 -2.17 3.81
N GLY A 100 -13.29 -2.87 2.92
CA GLY A 100 -13.37 -2.56 1.50
C GLY A 100 -12.49 -3.42 0.63
N VAL A 101 -12.10 -2.88 -0.51
CA VAL A 101 -11.26 -3.59 -1.48
C VAL A 101 -10.11 -2.69 -1.92
N ILE A 102 -8.99 -3.33 -2.25
CA ILE A 102 -7.87 -2.69 -2.93
C ILE A 102 -7.97 -3.08 -4.39
N HIS A 103 -8.26 -2.11 -5.26
CA HIS A 103 -8.36 -2.35 -6.70
C HIS A 103 -6.99 -2.47 -7.33
N LYS A 104 -6.00 -1.69 -6.84
CA LYS A 104 -4.66 -1.70 -7.39
C LYS A 104 -3.68 -1.06 -6.42
N GLU A 105 -2.65 -1.80 -6.05
CA GLU A 105 -1.45 -1.25 -5.43
C GLU A 105 -0.29 -1.54 -6.38
N LEU A 106 0.21 -0.53 -7.08
CA LEU A 106 1.36 -0.70 -7.95
C LEU A 106 2.63 -0.46 -7.14
N TRP A 107 3.34 -1.53 -6.88
CA TRP A 107 4.60 -1.53 -6.15
C TRP A 107 5.76 -1.55 -7.14
N VAL A 108 6.74 -0.69 -6.93
CA VAL A 108 7.91 -0.55 -7.80
C VAL A 108 9.17 -0.76 -6.98
N ILE A 109 10.06 -1.61 -7.49
CA ILE A 109 11.33 -1.89 -6.84
C ILE A 109 12.26 -0.70 -7.03
N GLN A 110 12.79 -0.19 -5.94
CA GLN A 110 13.70 0.95 -5.91
C GLN A 110 15.15 0.50 -6.08
N ASP A 111 16.07 1.43 -6.26
CA ASP A 111 17.49 1.14 -6.46
C ASP A 111 18.11 0.38 -5.29
N ASP A 112 17.58 0.55 -4.08
CA ASP A 112 18.05 -0.16 -2.88
C ASP A 112 17.42 -1.54 -2.70
N GLY A 113 16.57 -1.98 -3.63
CA GLY A 113 15.91 -3.28 -3.57
C GLY A 113 14.60 -3.30 -2.80
N THR A 114 14.20 -2.20 -2.17
CA THR A 114 12.91 -2.13 -1.49
C THR A 114 11.78 -1.81 -2.47
N ALA A 115 10.55 -2.14 -2.09
CA ALA A 115 9.38 -1.79 -2.90
C ALA A 115 8.70 -0.56 -2.33
N LYS A 116 8.22 0.33 -3.22
CA LYS A 116 7.41 1.49 -2.83
C LYS A 116 6.21 1.60 -3.75
N LEU A 117 5.12 2.14 -3.22
CA LEU A 117 3.88 2.36 -3.97
C LEU A 117 4.02 3.56 -4.90
N ARG A 118 3.69 3.37 -6.16
CA ARG A 118 3.58 4.42 -7.16
C ARG A 118 2.14 4.83 -7.37
N GLU A 119 1.21 3.86 -7.39
CA GLU A 119 -0.22 4.09 -7.47
C GLU A 119 -0.90 3.23 -6.42
N ASP A 120 -1.92 3.80 -5.78
CA ASP A 120 -2.68 3.10 -4.76
C ASP A 120 -4.15 3.45 -4.95
N HIS A 121 -4.98 2.47 -5.30
CA HIS A 121 -6.40 2.67 -5.50
C HIS A 121 -7.17 1.69 -4.65
N PHE A 122 -7.85 2.20 -3.64
CA PHE A 122 -8.72 1.39 -2.79
C PHE A 122 -10.09 2.06 -2.61
N GLU A 123 -11.03 1.26 -2.15
CA GLU A 123 -12.40 1.70 -1.93
C GLU A 123 -12.87 1.24 -0.57
N ALA A 124 -13.48 2.15 0.19
CA ALA A 124 -14.16 1.82 1.44
C ALA A 124 -15.61 1.45 1.13
N GLN A 125 -16.07 0.34 1.67
CA GLN A 125 -17.40 -0.23 1.40
C GLN A 125 -18.31 -0.25 2.61
N GLY A 126 -17.81 0.20 3.75
CA GLY A 126 -18.64 0.21 4.93
C GLY A 126 -18.05 0.88 6.11
#